data_d347c4682be067a1da1340fa3d6e74fe
#
_entry.id   d347c4682be067a1da1340fa3d6e74fe
#
_cell.length_a   1.000
_cell.length_b   1.000
_cell.length_c   1.000
_cell.angle_alpha   90.00
_cell.angle_beta   90.00
_cell.angle_gamma   90.00
#
_symmetry.space_group_name_H-M   'P 1'
#
loop_
_entity.id
_entity.type
_entity.pdbx_description
1 polymer ?
#
loop_
_entity_poly.entity_id
_entity_poly.type
_entity_poly.pdbx_seq_one_letter_code
_entity_poly.pdbx_strand_id
1 'polypeptide(L)'
;LVRNGLIACVNADGYAVEGSTATGLIYLGRFEETLHNEGADGEISVRIRTDHAFQFENSSADPVTQANFGDVCFIEDNQTVAATDGTGTRSKAGRVVGIDENGVWVE
;
A
#
# COMPACT_ATOMS: atom_id res chain seq x y z
N LEU A 1 2.70 10.20 11.82
CA LEU A 1 3.02 10.87 10.56
C LEU A 1 2.57 10.03 9.38
N VAL A 2 1.74 10.57 8.54
CA VAL A 2 1.42 9.98 7.23
C VAL A 2 2.02 10.86 6.15
N ARG A 3 2.50 10.28 5.07
CA ARG A 3 3.24 11.00 4.03
C ARG A 3 2.58 10.87 2.66
N ASN A 4 2.64 11.96 1.91
CA ASN A 4 2.12 12.02 0.55
C ASN A 4 2.83 11.01 -0.35
N GLY A 5 2.08 10.30 -1.16
CA GLY A 5 2.61 9.34 -2.14
C GLY A 5 2.86 7.95 -1.59
N LEU A 6 2.67 7.74 -0.29
CA LEU A 6 2.85 6.42 0.32
C LEU A 6 1.56 5.61 0.30
N ILE A 7 1.68 4.31 0.48
CA ILE A 7 0.54 3.40 0.52
C ILE A 7 -0.36 3.75 1.68
N ALA A 8 -1.64 3.98 1.40
CA ALA A 8 -2.65 4.31 2.40
C ALA A 8 -3.50 3.10 2.71
N CYS A 9 -3.63 2.80 3.98
CA CYS A 9 -4.41 1.67 4.49
C CYS A 9 -5.32 2.11 5.62
N VAL A 10 -6.25 1.23 5.98
CA VAL A 10 -7.06 1.34 7.19
C VAL A 10 -6.70 0.17 8.09
N ASN A 11 -6.46 0.43 9.36
CA ASN A 11 -6.17 -0.63 10.33
C ASN A 11 -7.46 -1.26 10.88
N ALA A 12 -7.32 -2.21 11.80
CA ALA A 12 -8.45 -2.93 12.37
C ALA A 12 -9.41 -2.03 13.16
N ASP A 13 -8.94 -0.87 13.63
CA ASP A 13 -9.75 0.10 14.37
C ASP A 13 -10.40 1.14 13.45
N GLY A 14 -10.18 1.05 12.14
CA GLY A 14 -10.80 1.95 11.16
C GLY A 14 -10.02 3.24 10.92
N TYR A 15 -8.78 3.34 11.37
CA TYR A 15 -7.96 4.55 11.20
C TYR A 15 -7.00 4.43 10.03
N ALA A 16 -6.73 5.56 9.39
CA ALA A 16 -5.79 5.63 8.27
C ALA A 16 -4.35 5.48 8.77
N VAL A 17 -3.62 4.56 8.17
CA VAL A 17 -2.21 4.28 8.51
C VAL A 17 -1.42 4.05 7.21
N GLU A 18 -0.10 4.23 7.29
CA GLU A 18 0.78 3.86 6.18
C GLU A 18 0.85 2.33 6.05
N GLY A 19 1.11 1.84 4.83
CA GLY A 19 1.35 0.42 4.61
C GLY A 19 2.58 -0.06 5.39
N SER A 20 2.54 -1.32 5.81
CA SER A 20 3.63 -1.95 6.54
C SER A 20 3.54 -3.47 6.37
N THR A 21 4.57 -4.18 6.80
CA THR A 21 4.51 -5.64 6.88
C THR A 21 3.64 -6.01 8.08
N ALA A 22 2.35 -6.22 7.83
CA ALA A 22 1.37 -6.54 8.85
C ALA A 22 0.17 -7.20 8.21
N THR A 23 -0.62 -7.91 9.00
CA THR A 23 -1.90 -8.45 8.56
C THR A 23 -3.04 -7.55 9.03
N GLY A 24 -4.21 -7.70 8.43
CA GLY A 24 -5.40 -6.96 8.86
C GLY A 24 -5.49 -5.54 8.35
N LEU A 25 -4.57 -5.10 7.50
CA LEU A 25 -4.67 -3.79 6.85
C LEU A 25 -5.55 -3.90 5.61
N ILE A 26 -6.33 -2.84 5.35
CA ILE A 26 -7.14 -2.74 4.15
C ILE A 26 -6.54 -1.67 3.26
N TYR A 27 -6.14 -2.04 2.05
CA TYR A 27 -5.57 -1.13 1.08
C TYR A 27 -6.64 -0.16 0.58
N LEU A 28 -6.33 1.15 0.60
CA LEU A 28 -7.23 2.19 0.09
C LEU A 28 -6.69 2.88 -1.15
N GLY A 29 -5.39 3.09 -1.23
CA GLY A 29 -4.78 3.82 -2.32
C GLY A 29 -3.51 4.53 -1.87
N ARG A 30 -3.43 5.83 -2.13
CA ARG A 30 -2.24 6.62 -1.85
C ARG A 30 -2.59 7.87 -1.06
N PHE A 31 -1.75 8.22 -0.09
CA PHE A 31 -1.89 9.50 0.62
C PHE A 31 -1.60 10.66 -0.33
N GLU A 32 -2.46 11.67 -0.31
CA GLU A 32 -2.33 12.86 -1.15
C GLU A 32 -1.77 14.07 -0.41
N GLU A 33 -1.59 13.94 0.90
CA GLU A 33 -0.98 15.02 1.69
C GLU A 33 -0.21 14.44 2.87
N THR A 34 0.79 15.18 3.34
CA THR A 34 1.59 14.80 4.49
C THR A 34 1.04 15.50 5.72
N LEU A 35 0.68 14.71 6.74
CA LEU A 35 0.19 15.22 8.01
C LEU A 35 1.00 14.62 9.15
N HIS A 36 1.23 15.43 10.16
CA HIS A 36 1.87 15.00 11.39
C HIS A 36 0.78 14.83 12.46
N ASN A 37 0.41 13.60 12.73
CA ASN A 37 -0.60 13.28 13.74
C ASN A 37 0.08 13.12 15.10
N GLU A 38 -0.04 14.14 15.96
CA GLU A 38 0.59 14.17 17.28
C GLU A 38 -0.31 13.61 18.38
N GLY A 39 -1.56 13.33 18.06
CA GLY A 39 -2.53 12.80 19.01
C GLY A 39 -2.81 11.32 18.77
N ALA A 40 -4.01 10.90 19.18
CA ALA A 40 -4.46 9.54 18.93
C ALA A 40 -4.79 9.35 17.44
N ASP A 41 -4.74 8.10 16.99
CA ASP A 41 -5.16 7.74 15.65
C ASP A 41 -6.58 8.26 15.38
N GLY A 42 -6.79 8.82 14.21
CA GLY A 42 -8.10 9.32 13.80
C GLY A 42 -8.42 10.73 14.24
N GLU A 43 -7.55 11.40 15.00
CA GLU A 43 -7.79 12.79 15.39
C GLU A 43 -7.67 13.76 14.22
N ILE A 44 -6.88 13.41 13.21
CA ILE A 44 -6.66 14.25 12.04
C ILE A 44 -7.14 13.49 10.82
N SER A 45 -8.03 14.11 10.04
CA SER A 45 -8.47 13.56 8.76
C SER A 45 -7.40 13.79 7.71
N VAL A 46 -7.10 12.76 6.91
CA VAL A 46 -6.13 12.84 5.82
C VAL A 46 -6.84 12.62 4.49
N ARG A 47 -6.27 13.19 3.43
CA ARG A 47 -6.79 12.97 2.08
C ARG A 47 -6.11 11.74 1.48
N ILE A 48 -6.93 10.80 1.00
CA ILE A 48 -6.48 9.58 0.37
C ILE A 48 -7.11 9.52 -1.01
N ARG A 49 -6.29 9.28 -2.03
CA ARG A 49 -6.81 9.05 -3.37
C ARG A 49 -7.09 7.57 -3.55
N THR A 50 -8.32 7.26 -4.01
CA THR A 50 -8.80 5.90 -4.24
C THR A 50 -9.28 5.76 -5.69
N ASP A 51 -9.62 4.54 -6.11
CA ASP A 51 -10.20 4.24 -7.42
C ASP A 51 -9.31 4.65 -8.61
N HIS A 52 -8.00 4.65 -8.39
CA HIS A 52 -7.00 4.93 -9.41
C HIS A 52 -5.88 3.90 -9.34
N ALA A 53 -5.11 3.77 -10.41
CA ALA A 53 -3.87 3.01 -10.38
C ALA A 53 -2.75 3.91 -9.89
N PHE A 54 -1.96 3.41 -8.95
CA PHE A 54 -0.81 4.11 -8.39
C PHE A 54 0.43 3.26 -8.54
N GLN A 55 1.58 3.90 -8.78
CA GLN A 55 2.85 3.20 -8.88
C GLN A 55 3.56 3.16 -7.53
N PHE A 56 3.94 1.96 -7.11
CA PHE A 56 4.72 1.72 -5.90
C PHE A 56 5.98 0.95 -6.27
N GLU A 57 6.96 0.93 -5.37
CA GLU A 57 8.18 0.18 -5.60
C GLU A 57 7.92 -1.32 -5.62
N ASN A 58 8.71 -2.02 -6.43
CA ASN A 58 8.66 -3.48 -6.52
C ASN A 58 9.64 -4.07 -5.50
N SER A 59 9.21 -5.10 -4.78
CA SER A 59 10.06 -5.80 -3.81
C SER A 59 11.29 -6.39 -4.50
N SER A 60 12.44 -6.24 -3.88
CA SER A 60 13.67 -6.85 -4.39
C SER A 60 13.79 -8.32 -3.99
N ALA A 61 13.20 -8.70 -2.87
CA ALA A 61 13.26 -10.07 -2.35
C ALA A 61 12.12 -10.95 -2.87
N ASP A 62 10.96 -10.36 -3.19
CA ASP A 62 9.77 -11.08 -3.63
C ASP A 62 9.08 -10.28 -4.74
N PRO A 63 9.74 -10.13 -5.91
CA PRO A 63 9.27 -9.20 -6.93
C PRO A 63 7.98 -9.63 -7.61
N VAL A 64 7.13 -8.63 -7.86
CA VAL A 64 5.99 -8.78 -8.76
C VAL A 64 6.53 -8.88 -10.18
N THR A 65 6.09 -9.87 -10.93
CA THR A 65 6.55 -10.12 -12.30
C THR A 65 5.37 -10.11 -13.26
N GLN A 66 5.66 -10.22 -14.54
CA GLN A 66 4.64 -10.29 -15.58
C GLN A 66 3.64 -11.43 -15.33
N ALA A 67 4.08 -12.51 -14.70
CA ALA A 67 3.19 -13.62 -14.33
C ALA A 67 2.14 -13.24 -13.29
N ASN A 68 2.34 -12.15 -12.57
CA ASN A 68 1.40 -11.65 -11.56
C ASN A 68 0.43 -10.59 -12.12
N PHE A 69 0.52 -10.26 -13.40
CA PHE A 69 -0.37 -9.27 -14.01
C PHE A 69 -1.82 -9.70 -13.85
N GLY A 70 -2.63 -8.83 -13.28
CA GLY A 70 -4.03 -9.13 -12.99
C GLY A 70 -4.27 -9.76 -11.61
N ASP A 71 -3.22 -10.22 -10.94
CA ASP A 71 -3.32 -10.77 -9.59
C ASP A 71 -3.22 -9.69 -8.53
N VAL A 72 -3.68 -9.99 -7.33
CA VAL A 72 -3.50 -9.13 -6.17
C VAL A 72 -2.05 -9.22 -5.72
N CYS A 73 -1.42 -8.07 -5.47
CA CYS A 73 -0.11 -8.00 -4.82
C CYS A 73 -0.27 -7.72 -3.33
N PHE A 74 0.85 -7.63 -2.61
CA PHE A 74 0.84 -7.54 -1.15
C PHE A 74 1.72 -6.39 -0.69
N ILE A 75 1.40 -5.83 0.48
CA ILE A 75 2.10 -4.67 1.03
C ILE A 75 3.32 -5.13 1.81
N GLU A 76 4.51 -4.73 1.36
CA GLU A 76 5.76 -5.05 2.06
C GLU A 76 6.15 -3.94 3.03
N ASP A 77 6.04 -2.68 2.63
CA ASP A 77 6.27 -1.52 3.48
C ASP A 77 5.43 -0.34 2.98
N ASN A 78 5.73 0.88 3.43
CA ASN A 78 4.92 2.05 3.12
C ASN A 78 5.02 2.53 1.66
N GLN A 79 5.87 1.92 0.86
CA GLN A 79 6.03 2.30 -0.55
C GLN A 79 6.31 1.11 -1.48
N THR A 80 6.35 -0.12 -0.96
CA THR A 80 6.77 -1.30 -1.70
C THR A 80 5.69 -2.37 -1.67
N VAL A 81 5.45 -2.99 -2.83
CA VAL A 81 4.55 -4.14 -2.95
C VAL A 81 5.34 -5.39 -3.38
N ALA A 82 4.81 -6.55 -3.03
CA ALA A 82 5.45 -7.84 -3.26
C ALA A 82 4.47 -8.82 -3.91
N ALA A 83 5.00 -9.89 -4.50
CA ALA A 83 4.21 -10.87 -5.25
C ALA A 83 3.39 -11.79 -4.34
N THR A 84 3.89 -12.09 -3.14
CA THR A 84 3.23 -13.00 -2.22
C THR A 84 2.97 -12.36 -0.85
N ASP A 85 2.19 -13.05 -0.03
CA ASP A 85 1.88 -12.57 1.33
C ASP A 85 3.01 -12.81 2.33
N GLY A 86 4.17 -13.28 1.87
CA GLY A 86 5.31 -13.53 2.74
C GLY A 86 5.03 -14.57 3.80
N THR A 87 4.34 -15.63 3.45
CA THR A 87 3.95 -16.72 4.35
C THR A 87 2.96 -16.22 5.43
N GLY A 88 2.01 -15.39 5.00
CA GLY A 88 0.94 -14.91 5.88
C GLY A 88 1.31 -13.71 6.73
N THR A 89 2.32 -12.94 6.34
CA THR A 89 2.79 -11.79 7.14
C THR A 89 2.36 -10.44 6.59
N ARG A 90 1.83 -10.40 5.37
CA ARG A 90 1.49 -9.15 4.66
C ARG A 90 0.01 -9.05 4.38
N SER A 91 -0.48 -7.81 4.30
CA SER A 91 -1.85 -7.53 3.86
C SER A 91 -1.90 -7.39 2.34
N LYS A 92 -3.06 -7.68 1.75
CA LYS A 92 -3.28 -7.50 0.33
C LYS A 92 -3.27 -6.00 -0.02
N ALA A 93 -2.62 -5.69 -1.13
CA ALA A 93 -2.77 -4.38 -1.77
C ALA A 93 -3.84 -4.53 -2.86
N GLY A 94 -3.77 -3.75 -3.92
CA GLY A 94 -4.69 -3.88 -5.03
C GLY A 94 -4.21 -4.85 -6.09
N ARG A 95 -4.86 -4.80 -7.24
CA ARG A 95 -4.54 -5.65 -8.37
C ARG A 95 -3.43 -5.04 -9.21
N VAL A 96 -2.52 -5.88 -9.69
CA VAL A 96 -1.43 -5.46 -10.57
C VAL A 96 -2.00 -5.17 -11.96
N VAL A 97 -1.84 -3.94 -12.44
CA VAL A 97 -2.28 -3.51 -13.76
C VAL A 97 -1.16 -3.02 -14.67
N GLY A 98 0.07 -2.99 -14.17
CA GLY A 98 1.23 -2.65 -14.96
C GLY A 98 2.50 -2.85 -14.18
N ILE A 99 3.58 -3.16 -14.87
CA ILE A 99 4.91 -3.35 -14.30
C ILE A 99 5.90 -2.73 -15.26
N ASP A 100 6.81 -1.90 -14.74
CA ASP A 100 7.91 -1.36 -15.53
C ASP A 100 9.15 -1.23 -14.64
N GLU A 101 10.21 -0.64 -15.18
CA GLU A 101 11.48 -0.50 -14.47
C GLU A 101 11.38 0.43 -13.25
N ASN A 102 10.35 1.24 -13.17
CA ASN A 102 10.15 2.19 -12.07
C ASN A 102 9.25 1.64 -10.96
N GLY A 103 8.57 0.52 -11.18
CA GLY A 103 7.75 -0.08 -10.16
C GLY A 103 6.54 -0.84 -10.67
N VAL A 104 5.56 -1.00 -9.79
CA VAL A 104 4.34 -1.77 -10.03
C VAL A 104 3.14 -0.84 -9.94
N TRP A 105 2.30 -0.85 -10.97
CA TRP A 105 1.04 -0.11 -10.98
C TRP A 105 -0.04 -0.98 -10.33
N VAL A 106 -0.66 -0.44 -9.30
CA VAL A 106 -1.64 -1.14 -8.47
C VAL A 106 -2.95 -0.35 -8.46
N GLU A 107 -4.03 -1.05 -8.74
CA GLU A 107 -5.37 -0.47 -8.77
C GLU A 107 -6.26 -0.97 -7.62
#